data_8835ffa81521a93c318ffacc0c18a04b
#
_entry.id   8835ffa81521a93c318ffacc0c18a04b
#
_cell.length_a   1.000
_cell.length_b   1.000
_cell.length_c   1.000
_cell.angle_alpha   90.00
_cell.angle_beta   90.00
_cell.angle_gamma   90.00
#
_symmetry.space_group_name_H-M   'P 1'
#
loop_
_entity.id
_entity.type
_entity.pdbx_description
1 polymer ?
#
loop_
_entity_poly.entity_id
_entity_poly.type
_entity_poly.pdbx_seq_one_letter_code
_entity_poly.pdbx_strand_id
1 'polypeptide(L)'
;RAVNDIQALVEKQLVEYPAQTAIKASSSISGNTLKVDASVTTSSKGTFDLGMAVLKDSCTPASSEAYETVYNDVVLSISGNYYGMSSDGSFTLDADAEKTVTREWTNDILSSDEAKDCRVVLFTLTKYGDKVVIDNAVTFKVGEGVAEYRGN
;
A
#
# COMPACT_ATOMS: atom_id res chain seq x y z
N ARG A 1 -16.73 -2.19 -4.00
CA ARG A 1 -15.65 -1.34 -4.48
C ARG A 1 -14.32 -1.83 -3.99
N ALA A 2 -13.34 -1.71 -4.85
CA ALA A 2 -12.02 -2.28 -4.58
C ALA A 2 -11.38 -1.68 -3.32
N VAL A 3 -11.53 -0.38 -3.10
CA VAL A 3 -10.90 0.28 -1.95
C VAL A 3 -11.53 -0.15 -0.63
N ASN A 4 -12.86 -0.16 -0.57
CA ASN A 4 -13.54 -0.61 0.63
C ASN A 4 -13.23 -2.07 0.93
N ASP A 5 -13.11 -2.89 -0.11
CA ASP A 5 -12.78 -4.30 0.05
C ASP A 5 -11.35 -4.47 0.57
N ILE A 6 -10.40 -3.68 0.07
CA ILE A 6 -9.02 -3.71 0.54
C ILE A 6 -8.94 -3.28 2.00
N GLN A 7 -9.60 -2.18 2.37
CA GLN A 7 -9.58 -1.69 3.74
C GLN A 7 -10.19 -2.70 4.70
N ALA A 8 -11.36 -3.25 4.35
CA ALA A 8 -12.01 -4.26 5.18
C ALA A 8 -11.15 -5.51 5.34
N LEU A 9 -10.47 -5.93 4.27
CA LEU A 9 -9.58 -7.07 4.31
C LEU A 9 -8.38 -6.81 5.23
N VAL A 10 -7.76 -5.64 5.15
CA VAL A 10 -6.65 -5.26 6.02
C VAL A 10 -7.08 -5.29 7.48
N GLU A 11 -8.20 -4.64 7.81
CA GLU A 11 -8.71 -4.58 9.18
C GLU A 11 -8.98 -5.98 9.73
N LYS A 12 -9.63 -6.83 8.94
CA LYS A 12 -9.92 -8.20 9.36
C LYS A 12 -8.66 -9.00 9.59
N GLN A 13 -7.69 -8.93 8.68
CA GLN A 13 -6.49 -9.73 8.78
C GLN A 13 -5.56 -9.27 9.90
N LEU A 14 -5.53 -7.98 10.21
CA LEU A 14 -4.74 -7.47 11.32
C LEU A 14 -5.28 -7.94 12.67
N VAL A 15 -6.58 -8.21 12.77
CA VAL A 15 -7.16 -8.80 13.99
C VAL A 15 -6.81 -10.28 14.11
N GLU A 16 -6.95 -11.04 13.00
CA GLU A 16 -6.69 -12.48 12.97
C GLU A 16 -5.19 -12.82 13.05
N TYR A 17 -4.37 -12.00 12.40
CA TYR A 17 -2.93 -12.25 12.23
C TYR A 17 -2.17 -11.00 12.64
N PRO A 18 -1.75 -10.90 13.90
CA PRO A 18 -0.99 -9.72 14.36
C PRO A 18 0.25 -9.48 13.51
N ALA A 19 0.52 -8.21 13.20
CA ALA A 19 1.59 -7.84 12.31
C ALA A 19 2.96 -8.27 12.83
N GLN A 20 3.75 -8.87 11.94
CA GLN A 20 5.14 -9.23 12.21
C GLN A 20 6.09 -8.15 11.68
N THR A 21 5.68 -7.45 10.63
CA THR A 21 6.53 -6.44 9.99
C THR A 21 6.25 -5.05 10.51
N ALA A 22 7.28 -4.20 10.41
CA ALA A 22 7.14 -2.75 10.57
C ALA A 22 7.50 -2.12 9.24
N ILE A 23 6.77 -1.08 8.86
CA ILE A 23 6.97 -0.38 7.59
C ILE A 23 7.30 1.08 7.88
N LYS A 24 8.35 1.58 7.24
CA LYS A 24 8.74 2.98 7.24
C LYS A 24 8.87 3.40 5.79
N ALA A 25 8.43 4.59 5.44
CA ALA A 25 8.46 5.01 4.04
C ALA A 25 8.60 6.52 3.90
N SER A 26 9.19 6.91 2.79
CA SER A 26 9.20 8.29 2.33
C SER A 26 8.84 8.31 0.85
N SER A 27 8.36 9.44 0.38
CA SER A 27 8.04 9.58 -1.04
C SER A 27 8.36 10.97 -1.54
N SER A 28 8.53 11.06 -2.85
CA SER A 28 8.76 12.32 -3.53
C SER A 28 8.06 12.30 -4.88
N ILE A 29 7.70 13.49 -5.37
CA ILE A 29 7.12 13.65 -6.70
C ILE A 29 8.07 14.48 -7.52
N SER A 30 8.39 13.99 -8.72
CA SER A 30 9.17 14.73 -9.71
C SER A 30 8.36 14.70 -11.02
N GLY A 31 7.86 15.86 -11.42
CA GLY A 31 6.97 15.95 -12.58
C GLY A 31 5.72 15.12 -12.35
N ASN A 32 5.55 14.05 -13.11
CA ASN A 32 4.42 13.14 -12.99
C ASN A 32 4.82 11.76 -12.45
N THR A 33 6.00 11.65 -11.82
CA THR A 33 6.47 10.40 -11.25
C THR A 33 6.52 10.47 -9.74
N LEU A 34 5.86 9.54 -9.09
CA LEU A 34 5.93 9.31 -7.64
C LEU A 34 6.98 8.24 -7.40
N LYS A 35 7.92 8.53 -6.51
CA LYS A 35 8.91 7.56 -6.06
C LYS A 35 8.69 7.32 -4.57
N VAL A 36 8.55 6.06 -4.20
CA VAL A 36 8.36 5.65 -2.80
C VAL A 36 9.55 4.77 -2.40
N ASP A 37 10.22 5.17 -1.34
CA ASP A 37 11.27 4.37 -0.71
C ASP A 37 10.73 3.83 0.60
N ALA A 38 10.67 2.51 0.70
CA ALA A 38 10.12 1.84 1.87
C ALA A 38 11.17 0.95 2.52
N SER A 39 11.12 0.84 3.83
CA SER A 39 11.93 -0.09 4.61
C SER A 39 11.01 -1.00 5.40
N VAL A 40 11.27 -2.29 5.34
CA VAL A 40 10.50 -3.32 6.06
C VAL A 40 11.44 -4.06 7.00
N THR A 41 11.04 -4.15 8.27
CA THR A 41 11.71 -5.00 9.25
C THR A 41 10.69 -6.00 9.79
N THR A 42 11.14 -7.05 10.42
CA THR A 42 10.25 -8.07 10.98
C THR A 42 10.70 -8.50 12.36
N SER A 43 9.74 -8.81 13.23
CA SER A 43 10.02 -9.31 14.58
C SER A 43 10.41 -10.77 14.59
N SER A 44 10.05 -11.53 13.55
CA SER A 44 10.43 -12.93 13.42
C SER A 44 10.73 -13.24 11.96
N LYS A 45 11.61 -14.21 11.73
CA LYS A 45 12.00 -14.59 10.37
C LYS A 45 10.75 -14.97 9.55
N GLY A 46 10.68 -14.47 8.32
CA GLY A 46 9.59 -14.79 7.43
C GLY A 46 9.86 -14.38 6.00
N THR A 47 8.95 -14.76 5.13
CA THR A 47 8.96 -14.38 3.73
C THR A 47 7.78 -13.45 3.48
N PHE A 48 8.05 -12.32 2.85
CA PHE A 48 7.10 -11.24 2.66
C PHE A 48 7.13 -10.73 1.24
N ASP A 49 6.08 -10.04 0.86
CA ASP A 49 6.04 -9.26 -0.38
C ASP A 49 5.51 -7.87 -0.02
N LEU A 50 5.87 -6.86 -0.78
CA LEU A 50 5.41 -5.49 -0.56
C LEU A 50 4.56 -5.05 -1.75
N GLY A 51 3.31 -4.70 -1.47
CA GLY A 51 2.41 -4.12 -2.45
C GLY A 51 2.20 -2.63 -2.20
N MET A 52 1.82 -1.93 -3.25
CA MET A 52 1.52 -0.50 -3.19
C MET A 52 0.24 -0.23 -3.95
N ALA A 53 -0.64 0.55 -3.34
CA ALA A 53 -1.81 1.10 -4.01
C ALA A 53 -1.76 2.62 -3.94
N VAL A 54 -2.24 3.28 -4.99
CA VAL A 54 -2.42 4.74 -4.98
C VAL A 54 -3.92 5.00 -5.06
N LEU A 55 -4.42 5.75 -4.11
CA LEU A 55 -5.83 6.08 -3.97
C LEU A 55 -6.03 7.56 -4.20
N LYS A 56 -7.19 7.92 -4.71
CA LYS A 56 -7.59 9.33 -4.86
C LYS A 56 -8.91 9.55 -4.15
N ASP A 57 -8.93 10.56 -3.31
CA ASP A 57 -10.16 11.04 -2.67
C ASP A 57 -10.84 12.07 -3.56
N SER A 58 -12.09 12.37 -3.25
CA SER A 58 -12.86 13.44 -3.90
C SER A 58 -13.03 13.27 -5.41
N CYS A 59 -13.11 12.02 -5.89
CA CYS A 59 -13.38 11.75 -7.30
C CYS A 59 -14.85 11.99 -7.64
N THR A 60 -15.07 12.69 -8.77
CA THR A 60 -16.41 12.87 -9.33
C THR A 60 -16.62 11.78 -10.39
N PRO A 61 -17.70 11.01 -10.32
CA PRO A 61 -17.94 9.96 -11.30
C PRO A 61 -18.21 10.54 -12.68
N ALA A 62 -17.75 9.84 -13.72
CA ALA A 62 -17.98 10.23 -15.09
C ALA A 62 -19.41 9.94 -15.56
N SER A 63 -20.11 9.04 -14.88
CA SER A 63 -21.46 8.63 -15.25
C SER A 63 -22.51 9.48 -14.55
N SER A 64 -23.49 9.97 -15.33
CA SER A 64 -24.63 10.69 -14.76
C SER A 64 -25.61 9.78 -14.02
N GLU A 65 -25.43 8.48 -14.13
CA GLU A 65 -26.27 7.50 -13.42
C GLU A 65 -25.79 7.22 -12.01
N ALA A 66 -24.63 7.75 -11.63
CA ALA A 66 -24.10 7.56 -10.27
C ALA A 66 -24.99 8.27 -9.26
N TYR A 67 -25.29 7.57 -8.16
CA TYR A 67 -26.10 8.13 -7.08
C TYR A 67 -25.34 9.16 -6.25
N GLU A 68 -24.02 9.05 -6.23
CA GLU A 68 -23.16 9.98 -5.53
C GLU A 68 -22.36 10.80 -6.53
N THR A 69 -22.16 12.08 -6.22
CA THR A 69 -21.40 12.97 -7.10
C THR A 69 -19.91 12.98 -6.78
N VAL A 70 -19.53 12.49 -5.60
CA VAL A 70 -18.13 12.43 -5.15
C VAL A 70 -17.86 11.07 -4.53
N TYR A 71 -16.77 10.45 -4.96
CA TYR A 71 -16.28 9.21 -4.37
C TYR A 71 -14.94 9.46 -3.71
N ASN A 72 -14.75 8.86 -2.53
CA ASN A 72 -13.48 8.87 -1.83
C ASN A 72 -12.80 7.51 -2.01
N ASP A 73 -11.48 7.48 -1.82
CA ASP A 73 -10.67 6.25 -1.84
C ASP A 73 -10.78 5.48 -3.16
N VAL A 74 -10.84 6.20 -4.27
CA VAL A 74 -10.83 5.56 -5.59
C VAL A 74 -9.43 5.05 -5.90
N VAL A 75 -9.33 3.77 -6.24
CA VAL A 75 -8.04 3.15 -6.57
C VAL A 75 -7.60 3.60 -7.96
N LEU A 76 -6.44 4.24 -8.04
CA LEU A 76 -5.82 4.64 -9.31
C LEU A 76 -4.84 3.59 -9.80
N SER A 77 -4.17 2.89 -8.88
CA SER A 77 -3.16 1.90 -9.23
C SER A 77 -2.97 0.92 -8.08
N ILE A 78 -2.71 -0.33 -8.42
CA ILE A 78 -2.26 -1.33 -7.45
C ILE A 78 -1.07 -2.03 -8.08
N SER A 79 0.04 -2.10 -7.35
CA SER A 79 1.19 -2.91 -7.71
C SER A 79 1.35 -4.04 -6.68
N GLY A 80 1.99 -5.10 -7.10
CA GLY A 80 2.03 -6.32 -6.30
C GLY A 80 0.75 -7.12 -6.50
N ASN A 81 0.68 -8.25 -5.90
CA ASN A 81 -0.45 -9.15 -6.07
C ASN A 81 -1.04 -9.53 -4.72
N TYR A 82 -2.08 -8.82 -4.31
CA TYR A 82 -2.68 -9.10 -3.01
C TYR A 82 -3.52 -10.38 -2.99
N TYR A 83 -3.67 -11.05 -4.13
CA TYR A 83 -4.26 -12.39 -4.19
C TYR A 83 -3.23 -13.49 -3.91
N GLY A 84 -1.95 -13.15 -4.01
CA GLY A 84 -0.87 -14.09 -3.78
C GLY A 84 0.46 -13.41 -3.80
N MET A 85 1.48 -14.09 -3.29
CA MET A 85 2.83 -13.53 -3.27
C MET A 85 3.52 -13.77 -4.60
N SER A 86 4.18 -12.74 -5.09
CA SER A 86 4.95 -12.81 -6.32
C SER A 86 6.24 -13.58 -6.07
N SER A 87 6.59 -14.47 -7.01
CA SER A 87 7.86 -15.18 -6.92
C SER A 87 9.06 -14.24 -7.13
N ASP A 88 8.86 -13.17 -7.89
CA ASP A 88 9.94 -12.22 -8.21
C ASP A 88 10.04 -11.08 -7.21
N GLY A 89 8.95 -10.76 -6.52
CA GLY A 89 8.89 -9.63 -5.60
C GLY A 89 9.03 -10.02 -4.14
N SER A 90 8.87 -11.29 -3.80
CA SER A 90 8.97 -11.72 -2.41
C SER A 90 10.42 -11.76 -1.93
N PHE A 91 10.59 -11.57 -0.63
CA PHE A 91 11.91 -11.59 0.02
C PHE A 91 11.81 -12.25 1.38
N THR A 92 12.91 -12.85 1.82
CA THR A 92 13.00 -13.46 3.13
C THR A 92 13.82 -12.56 4.03
N LEU A 93 13.31 -12.27 5.22
CA LEU A 93 13.99 -11.47 6.24
C LEU A 93 14.20 -12.29 7.49
N ASP A 94 15.40 -12.20 8.03
CA ASP A 94 15.67 -12.66 9.40
C ASP A 94 15.10 -11.65 10.39
N ALA A 95 14.88 -12.08 11.62
CA ALA A 95 14.41 -11.20 12.68
C ALA A 95 15.36 -9.99 12.80
N ASP A 96 14.76 -8.80 12.87
CA ASP A 96 15.46 -7.52 12.99
C ASP A 96 16.32 -7.11 11.77
N ALA A 97 16.29 -7.87 10.70
CA ALA A 97 16.89 -7.44 9.43
C ALA A 97 15.98 -6.45 8.71
N GLU A 98 16.56 -5.65 7.83
CA GLU A 98 15.84 -4.63 7.07
C GLU A 98 15.92 -4.89 5.57
N LYS A 99 14.79 -4.74 4.89
CA LYS A 99 14.74 -4.75 3.43
C LYS A 99 14.26 -3.39 2.94
N THR A 100 15.05 -2.76 2.08
CA THR A 100 14.66 -1.52 1.43
C THR A 100 14.10 -1.82 0.05
N VAL A 101 12.95 -1.24 -0.27
CA VAL A 101 12.26 -1.45 -1.55
C VAL A 101 11.87 -0.09 -2.10
N THR A 102 12.14 0.12 -3.38
CA THR A 102 11.73 1.33 -4.09
C THR A 102 10.62 0.97 -5.08
N ARG A 103 9.58 1.79 -5.11
CA ARG A 103 8.47 1.68 -6.05
C ARG A 103 8.26 3.01 -6.75
N GLU A 104 7.93 2.96 -8.03
CA GLU A 104 7.63 4.18 -8.80
C GLU A 104 6.30 4.02 -9.50
N TRP A 105 5.61 5.15 -9.65
CA TRP A 105 4.36 5.21 -10.40
C TRP A 105 4.30 6.53 -11.13
N THR A 106 3.97 6.47 -12.42
CA THR A 106 3.90 7.65 -13.28
C THR A 106 2.46 7.86 -13.72
N ASN A 107 1.96 9.06 -13.50
CA ASN A 107 0.62 9.44 -13.91
C ASN A 107 0.52 10.96 -13.92
N ASP A 108 -0.13 11.51 -14.94
CA ASP A 108 -0.24 12.95 -15.12
C ASP A 108 -0.98 13.65 -13.98
N ILE A 109 -1.80 12.93 -13.22
CA ILE A 109 -2.50 13.49 -12.06
C ILE A 109 -1.51 14.06 -11.04
N LEU A 110 -0.30 13.49 -10.97
CA LEU A 110 0.73 13.93 -10.01
C LEU A 110 1.28 15.31 -10.29
N SER A 111 1.13 15.81 -11.52
CA SER A 111 1.55 17.16 -11.88
C SER A 111 0.39 18.16 -11.86
N SER A 112 -0.78 17.74 -11.40
CA SER A 112 -1.97 18.58 -11.30
C SER A 112 -2.29 18.91 -9.84
N ASP A 113 -3.25 19.82 -9.64
CA ASP A 113 -3.72 20.17 -8.30
C ASP A 113 -4.39 19.00 -7.58
N GLU A 114 -4.82 17.99 -8.33
CA GLU A 114 -5.47 16.81 -7.76
C GLU A 114 -4.50 15.88 -7.04
N ALA A 115 -3.19 16.08 -7.21
CA ALA A 115 -2.19 15.30 -6.48
C ALA A 115 -2.38 15.39 -4.97
N LYS A 116 -2.84 16.52 -4.46
CA LYS A 116 -3.09 16.72 -3.02
C LYS A 116 -4.16 15.77 -2.47
N ASP A 117 -5.01 15.23 -3.34
CA ASP A 117 -6.07 14.31 -2.96
C ASP A 117 -5.63 12.84 -3.06
N CYS A 118 -4.39 12.61 -3.46
CA CYS A 118 -3.85 11.25 -3.65
C CYS A 118 -3.06 10.81 -2.41
N ARG A 119 -3.18 9.52 -2.10
CA ARG A 119 -2.40 8.91 -1.02
C ARG A 119 -1.94 7.53 -1.42
N VAL A 120 -0.91 7.08 -0.74
CA VAL A 120 -0.30 5.77 -0.95
C VAL A 120 -0.74 4.86 0.19
N VAL A 121 -1.01 3.60 -0.14
CA VAL A 121 -1.11 2.52 0.84
C VAL A 121 -0.01 1.53 0.51
N LEU A 122 0.87 1.29 1.48
CA LEU A 122 1.88 0.22 1.40
C LEU A 122 1.43 -0.92 2.30
N PHE A 123 1.54 -2.13 1.81
CA PHE A 123 1.15 -3.28 2.61
C PHE A 123 2.11 -4.42 2.38
N THR A 124 2.36 -5.19 3.44
CA THR A 124 3.15 -6.40 3.36
C THR A 124 2.24 -7.61 3.32
N LEU A 125 2.63 -8.60 2.54
CA LEU A 125 1.95 -9.88 2.42
C LEU A 125 2.85 -10.96 2.99
N THR A 126 2.23 -11.97 3.60
CA THR A 126 2.94 -13.17 4.06
C THR A 126 2.02 -14.38 3.95
N LYS A 127 2.57 -15.56 4.20
CA LYS A 127 1.79 -16.80 4.15
C LYS A 127 1.67 -17.45 5.53
N TYR A 128 0.47 -17.93 5.80
CA TYR A 128 0.20 -18.85 6.90
C TYR A 128 -0.32 -20.15 6.27
N GLY A 129 0.56 -21.16 6.16
CA GLY A 129 0.25 -22.35 5.39
C GLY A 129 0.10 -21.99 3.92
N ASP A 130 -1.07 -22.30 3.36
CA ASP A 130 -1.38 -21.99 1.96
C ASP A 130 -2.11 -20.64 1.79
N LYS A 131 -2.41 -19.97 2.89
CA LYS A 131 -3.17 -18.73 2.87
C LYS A 131 -2.25 -17.52 2.85
N VAL A 132 -2.46 -16.63 1.88
CA VAL A 132 -1.76 -15.34 1.81
C VAL A 132 -2.60 -14.30 2.54
N VAL A 133 -1.95 -13.57 3.45
CA VAL A 133 -2.62 -12.56 4.26
C VAL A 133 -1.85 -11.25 4.19
N ILE A 134 -2.56 -10.14 4.47
CA ILE A 134 -1.92 -8.85 4.67
C ILE A 134 -1.38 -8.83 6.09
N ASP A 135 -0.06 -8.66 6.21
CA ASP A 135 0.61 -8.64 7.51
C ASP A 135 0.54 -7.27 8.17
N ASN A 136 0.79 -6.21 7.40
CA ASN A 136 0.75 -4.84 7.91
C ASN A 136 0.45 -3.89 6.77
N ALA A 137 -0.04 -2.69 7.10
CA ALA A 137 -0.32 -1.65 6.10
C ALA A 137 -0.12 -0.27 6.71
N VAL A 138 0.36 0.66 5.89
CA VAL A 138 0.50 2.07 6.25
C VAL A 138 -0.04 2.92 5.12
N THR A 139 -0.47 4.14 5.44
CA THR A 139 -0.96 5.09 4.45
C THR A 139 -0.34 6.47 4.70
N PHE A 140 -0.08 7.20 3.61
CA PHE A 140 0.43 8.56 3.68
C PHE A 140 0.10 9.27 2.37
N LYS A 141 0.09 10.60 2.40
CA LYS A 141 -0.15 11.40 1.20
C LYS A 141 1.04 11.29 0.25
N VAL A 142 0.77 11.34 -1.06
CA VAL A 142 1.84 11.37 -2.07
C VAL A 142 2.78 12.54 -1.78
N GLY A 143 4.08 12.29 -1.85
CA GLY A 143 5.10 13.28 -1.53
C GLY A 143 5.46 13.37 -0.05
N GLU A 144 4.73 12.66 0.80
CA GLU A 144 5.00 12.58 2.24
C GLU A 144 5.50 11.18 2.58
N GLY A 145 5.49 10.84 3.84
CA GLY A 145 5.97 9.55 4.30
C GLY A 145 5.35 9.19 5.63
N VAL A 146 5.82 8.09 6.17
CA VAL A 146 5.39 7.59 7.48
C VAL A 146 6.59 7.10 8.26
N ALA A 147 6.65 7.45 9.54
CA ALA A 147 7.64 6.89 10.45
C ALA A 147 7.37 5.40 10.65
N GLU A 148 8.31 4.70 11.23
CA GLU A 148 8.17 3.26 11.43
C GLU A 148 6.84 2.95 12.11
N TYR A 149 6.04 2.10 11.48
CA TYR A 149 4.77 1.66 12.00
C TYR A 149 4.75 0.14 12.05
N ARG A 150 4.53 -0.37 13.25
CA ARG A 150 4.32 -1.79 13.49
C ARG A 150 2.86 -1.96 13.89
N GLY A 151 2.11 -2.70 13.14
CA GLY A 151 0.71 -2.95 13.43
C GLY A 151 0.48 -3.61 14.78
N ASN A 152 -0.75 -3.69 15.17
CA ASN A 152 -1.16 -4.31 16.44
C ASN A 152 -0.94 -5.80 16.47
#